data_f49e0c3e242dc3f158527fd912295681
#
_entry.id   f49e0c3e242dc3f158527fd912295681
#
_cell.length_a   1.000
_cell.length_b   1.000
_cell.length_c   1.000
_cell.angle_alpha   90.00
_cell.angle_beta   90.00
_cell.angle_gamma   90.00
#
_symmetry.space_group_name_H-M   'P 1'
#
loop_
_entity.id
_entity.type
_entity.pdbx_description
1 polymer ?
#
loop_
_entity_poly.entity_id
_entity_poly.type
_entity_poly.pdbx_seq_one_letter_code
_entity_poly.pdbx_strand_id
1 'polypeptide(L)'
;MRKIVSFLMAMLMILSLGITGYAEEEIELTTDLILERLIEGDEASETVGEQAANGAIRLAEMVTALDNLSIETQGEADHLNKILDMLARVDVPEESVERKLAAGAVKTFEAFVIFQQQVDPEGKYADELQRVFDSFLANDEKAEEAKGQAVNGLYHSVIITSVIARGFCKNQGMEKQINAELEAFNRADKSGTSSDMDQLRLGAETLFRMLTAVASILDSSGIYSDEVHELSENTYTADEENDDPTYKLANWLYGCVYMTEMIAREIGA
;
A
#
# COMPACT_ATOMS: atom_id res chain seq x y z
N MET A 1 -15.07 21.60 -2.92
CA MET A 1 -14.17 20.52 -3.40
C MET A 1 -12.70 20.92 -3.34
N ARG A 2 -12.17 21.87 -4.10
CA ARG A 2 -10.76 22.32 -4.00
C ARG A 2 -10.26 22.60 -2.57
N LYS A 3 -11.13 23.09 -1.67
CA LYS A 3 -10.76 23.42 -0.27
C LYS A 3 -10.54 22.17 0.61
N ILE A 4 -11.24 21.06 0.34
CA ILE A 4 -11.10 19.79 1.10
C ILE A 4 -9.79 19.10 0.69
N VAL A 5 -9.52 19.05 -0.61
CA VAL A 5 -8.26 18.49 -1.14
C VAL A 5 -7.06 19.29 -0.62
N SER A 6 -7.13 20.64 -0.65
CA SER A 6 -6.08 21.51 -0.10
C SER A 6 -5.89 21.32 1.41
N PHE A 7 -6.96 21.00 2.15
CA PHE A 7 -6.88 20.76 3.59
C PHE A 7 -6.27 19.41 3.91
N LEU A 8 -6.64 18.35 3.16
CA LEU A 8 -6.04 17.02 3.25
C LEU A 8 -4.54 17.06 2.91
N MET A 9 -4.16 17.72 1.82
CA MET A 9 -2.77 17.93 1.45
C MET A 9 -2.01 18.75 2.50
N ALA A 10 -2.63 19.76 3.11
CA ALA A 10 -2.01 20.52 4.20
C ALA A 10 -1.83 19.68 5.47
N MET A 11 -2.76 18.78 5.81
CA MET A 11 -2.63 17.86 6.94
C MET A 11 -1.55 16.80 6.69
N LEU A 12 -1.49 16.21 5.50
CA LEU A 12 -0.41 15.31 5.12
C LEU A 12 0.96 16.00 5.19
N MET A 13 1.05 17.28 4.80
CA MET A 13 2.27 18.08 4.98
C MET A 13 2.64 18.30 6.45
N ILE A 14 1.69 18.41 7.36
CA ILE A 14 1.96 18.62 8.80
C ILE A 14 2.57 17.36 9.42
N LEU A 15 2.12 16.17 9.04
CA LEU A 15 2.71 14.89 9.48
C LEU A 15 4.16 14.72 9.01
N SER A 16 4.55 15.40 7.92
CA SER A 16 5.89 15.33 7.34
C SER A 16 6.85 16.44 7.80
N LEU A 17 6.41 17.43 8.60
CA LEU A 17 7.21 18.61 8.97
C LEU A 17 8.35 18.37 9.97
N GLY A 18 8.64 17.11 10.34
CA GLY A 18 9.68 16.78 11.34
C GLY A 18 11.12 16.77 10.83
N ILE A 19 11.40 16.85 9.52
CA ILE A 19 12.76 16.59 9.04
C ILE A 19 13.14 17.53 7.89
N THR A 20 14.11 18.40 8.16
CA THR A 20 14.79 19.25 7.16
C THR A 20 16.10 18.63 6.69
N GLY A 21 16.28 18.58 5.38
CA GLY A 21 17.57 18.69 4.70
C GLY A 21 18.20 17.42 4.20
N TYR A 22 18.33 17.33 2.92
CA TYR A 22 19.52 17.27 2.05
C TYR A 22 19.05 16.91 0.64
N ALA A 23 19.43 17.74 -0.35
CA ALA A 23 19.25 17.41 -1.76
C ALA A 23 20.36 16.44 -2.13
N GLU A 24 20.03 15.19 -2.38
CA GLU A 24 20.82 14.24 -3.16
C GLU A 24 20.18 14.07 -4.54
N GLU A 25 20.99 13.67 -5.53
CA GLU A 25 20.56 13.48 -6.92
C GLU A 25 19.22 12.72 -6.97
N GLU A 26 18.24 13.27 -7.69
CA GLU A 26 16.96 12.62 -7.94
C GLU A 26 17.23 11.25 -8.61
N ILE A 27 17.18 10.19 -7.83
CA ILE A 27 17.14 8.84 -8.37
C ILE A 27 15.75 8.67 -8.96
N GLU A 28 15.65 8.55 -10.27
CA GLU A 28 14.40 8.21 -10.94
C GLU A 28 13.96 6.83 -10.47
N LEU A 29 12.98 6.78 -9.56
CA LEU A 29 12.48 5.54 -8.99
C LEU A 29 11.55 4.86 -10.03
N THR A 30 12.11 3.89 -10.76
CA THR A 30 11.36 3.07 -11.72
C THR A 30 10.83 1.79 -11.06
N THR A 31 9.74 1.24 -11.62
CA THR A 31 9.19 -0.05 -11.16
C THR A 31 10.21 -1.19 -11.25
N ASP A 32 11.03 -1.22 -12.31
CA ASP A 32 12.11 -2.21 -12.47
C ASP A 32 13.16 -2.13 -11.36
N LEU A 33 13.59 -0.91 -10.99
CA LEU A 33 14.53 -0.71 -9.90
C LEU A 33 13.96 -1.17 -8.55
N ILE A 34 12.67 -0.98 -8.33
CA ILE A 34 12.00 -1.44 -7.10
C ILE A 34 11.95 -2.96 -7.05
N LEU A 35 11.64 -3.62 -8.17
CA LEU A 35 11.66 -5.09 -8.25
C LEU A 35 13.07 -5.65 -8.05
N GLU A 36 14.09 -5.01 -8.63
CA GLU A 36 15.50 -5.39 -8.40
C GLU A 36 15.84 -5.30 -6.89
N ARG A 37 15.50 -4.19 -6.23
CA ARG A 37 15.70 -4.01 -4.79
C ARG A 37 14.88 -5.00 -3.94
N LEU A 38 13.69 -5.40 -4.40
CA LEU A 38 12.91 -6.42 -3.71
C LEU A 38 13.66 -7.75 -3.68
N ILE A 39 14.21 -8.18 -4.82
CA ILE A 39 14.95 -9.42 -4.98
C ILE A 39 16.26 -9.35 -4.17
N GLU A 40 17.05 -8.28 -4.32
CA GLU A 40 18.30 -8.09 -3.58
C GLU A 40 18.05 -8.08 -2.06
N GLY A 41 16.98 -7.42 -1.61
CA GLY A 41 16.60 -7.39 -0.20
C GLY A 41 16.13 -8.74 0.31
N ASP A 42 15.47 -9.56 -0.51
CA ASP A 42 15.09 -10.93 -0.17
C ASP A 42 16.31 -11.83 -0.01
N GLU A 43 17.26 -11.77 -0.97
CA GLU A 43 18.51 -12.53 -0.94
C GLU A 43 19.41 -12.12 0.26
N ALA A 44 19.38 -10.84 0.67
CA ALA A 44 20.14 -10.33 1.81
C ALA A 44 19.49 -10.62 3.17
N SER A 45 18.20 -10.97 3.19
CA SER A 45 17.45 -11.20 4.44
C SER A 45 17.88 -12.50 5.10
N GLU A 46 18.24 -12.42 6.38
CA GLU A 46 18.57 -13.59 7.22
C GLU A 46 17.33 -14.21 7.86
N THR A 47 16.24 -13.45 7.97
CA THR A 47 14.99 -13.87 8.61
C THR A 47 13.76 -13.53 7.78
N VAL A 48 12.70 -14.30 7.95
CA VAL A 48 11.40 -14.04 7.31
C VAL A 48 10.80 -12.69 7.73
N GLY A 49 11.13 -12.22 8.95
CA GLY A 49 10.74 -10.88 9.42
C GLY A 49 11.38 -9.77 8.58
N GLU A 50 12.65 -9.92 8.21
CA GLU A 50 13.35 -8.99 7.31
C GLU A 50 12.75 -9.02 5.90
N GLN A 51 12.39 -10.21 5.40
CA GLN A 51 11.66 -10.34 4.13
C GLN A 51 10.32 -9.59 4.18
N ALA A 52 9.53 -9.74 5.25
CA ALA A 52 8.28 -9.01 5.40
C ALA A 52 8.51 -7.49 5.45
N ALA A 53 9.55 -7.03 6.14
CA ALA A 53 9.89 -5.61 6.21
C ALA A 53 10.36 -5.07 4.84
N ASN A 54 11.18 -5.82 4.11
CA ASN A 54 11.57 -5.50 2.74
C ASN A 54 10.33 -5.37 1.84
N GLY A 55 9.43 -6.36 1.85
CA GLY A 55 8.19 -6.32 1.08
C GLY A 55 7.32 -5.08 1.39
N ALA A 56 7.20 -4.70 2.67
CA ALA A 56 6.44 -3.52 3.06
C ALA A 56 7.05 -2.21 2.53
N ILE A 57 8.38 -2.06 2.61
CA ILE A 57 9.09 -0.88 2.07
C ILE A 57 8.95 -0.82 0.55
N ARG A 58 9.21 -1.94 -0.15
CA ARG A 58 9.08 -1.98 -1.62
C ARG A 58 7.64 -1.74 -2.08
N LEU A 59 6.63 -2.17 -1.31
CA LEU A 59 5.24 -1.86 -1.61
C LEU A 59 4.99 -0.35 -1.55
N ALA A 60 5.47 0.33 -0.52
CA ALA A 60 5.33 1.78 -0.41
C ALA A 60 6.05 2.53 -1.55
N GLU A 61 7.27 2.09 -1.91
CA GLU A 61 8.00 2.63 -3.07
C GLU A 61 7.24 2.38 -4.37
N MET A 62 6.65 1.18 -4.56
CA MET A 62 5.90 0.82 -5.77
C MET A 62 4.63 1.64 -5.94
N VAL A 63 3.86 1.85 -4.86
CA VAL A 63 2.69 2.75 -4.90
C VAL A 63 3.11 4.18 -5.18
N THR A 64 4.24 4.65 -4.61
CA THR A 64 4.79 5.98 -4.88
C THR A 64 5.22 6.12 -6.36
N ALA A 65 5.80 5.07 -6.95
CA ALA A 65 6.13 5.06 -8.38
C ALA A 65 4.88 5.08 -9.26
N LEU A 66 3.81 4.38 -8.86
CA LEU A 66 2.51 4.44 -9.53
C LEU A 66 1.94 5.87 -9.51
N ASP A 67 2.00 6.56 -8.38
CA ASP A 67 1.56 7.95 -8.25
C ASP A 67 2.35 8.90 -9.17
N ASN A 68 3.65 8.66 -9.34
CA ASN A 68 4.50 9.48 -10.21
C ASN A 68 4.05 9.48 -11.68
N LEU A 69 3.31 8.47 -12.14
CA LEU A 69 2.75 8.42 -13.49
C LEU A 69 1.67 9.48 -13.76
N SER A 70 1.09 10.04 -12.69
CA SER A 70 -0.07 10.94 -12.77
C SER A 70 0.11 12.25 -12.02
N ILE A 71 1.34 12.66 -11.70
CA ILE A 71 1.62 13.92 -11.00
C ILE A 71 1.16 15.13 -11.82
N GLU A 72 0.28 15.93 -11.25
CA GLU A 72 -0.20 17.18 -11.86
C GLU A 72 0.37 18.43 -11.17
N THR A 73 0.84 18.32 -9.93
CA THR A 73 1.26 19.47 -9.13
C THR A 73 2.61 19.27 -8.44
N GLN A 74 3.36 20.37 -8.27
CA GLN A 74 4.61 20.36 -7.50
C GLN A 74 4.39 19.89 -6.05
N GLY A 75 3.23 20.19 -5.47
CA GLY A 75 2.90 19.77 -4.09
C GLY A 75 2.77 18.26 -3.95
N GLU A 76 2.24 17.57 -4.95
CA GLU A 76 2.20 16.10 -5.01
C GLU A 76 3.62 15.53 -5.12
N ALA A 77 4.43 16.04 -6.06
CA ALA A 77 5.82 15.63 -6.22
C ALA A 77 6.61 15.79 -4.90
N ASP A 78 6.51 16.96 -4.26
CA ASP A 78 7.18 17.23 -2.98
C ASP A 78 6.72 16.26 -1.87
N HIS A 79 5.46 15.80 -1.90
CA HIS A 79 4.96 14.86 -0.92
C HIS A 79 5.47 13.43 -1.18
N LEU A 80 5.46 12.97 -2.43
CA LEU A 80 6.00 11.67 -2.80
C LEU A 80 7.51 11.58 -2.50
N ASN A 81 8.27 12.64 -2.78
CA ASN A 81 9.69 12.72 -2.40
C ASN A 81 9.89 12.58 -0.89
N LYS A 82 9.02 13.16 -0.06
CA LYS A 82 9.10 12.98 1.40
C LYS A 82 8.80 11.55 1.84
N ILE A 83 7.87 10.86 1.18
CA ILE A 83 7.63 9.44 1.42
C ILE A 83 8.92 8.65 1.15
N LEU A 84 9.54 8.85 -0.01
CA LEU A 84 10.78 8.17 -0.38
C LEU A 84 11.94 8.47 0.56
N ASP A 85 12.13 9.74 0.94
CA ASP A 85 13.15 10.15 1.90
C ASP A 85 12.96 9.46 3.27
N MET A 86 11.73 9.30 3.72
CA MET A 86 11.46 8.61 4.98
C MET A 86 11.72 7.11 4.89
N LEU A 87 11.34 6.47 3.78
CA LEU A 87 11.63 5.05 3.54
C LEU A 87 13.14 4.81 3.48
N ALA A 88 13.90 5.62 2.75
CA ALA A 88 15.35 5.51 2.66
C ALA A 88 16.07 5.64 4.01
N ARG A 89 15.53 6.44 4.94
CA ARG A 89 16.09 6.59 6.30
C ARG A 89 15.88 5.39 7.21
N VAL A 90 14.80 4.64 7.00
CA VAL A 90 14.51 3.44 7.81
C VAL A 90 14.99 2.16 7.13
N ASP A 91 15.22 2.19 5.82
CA ASP A 91 15.74 1.05 5.06
C ASP A 91 17.26 0.94 5.18
N VAL A 92 17.74 0.88 6.41
CA VAL A 92 19.14 0.73 6.75
C VAL A 92 19.35 -0.52 7.61
N PRO A 93 20.53 -1.17 7.55
CA PRO A 93 20.77 -2.44 8.28
C PRO A 93 20.55 -2.35 9.79
N GLU A 94 20.85 -1.20 10.40
CA GLU A 94 20.77 -0.99 11.83
C GLU A 94 19.35 -0.77 12.37
N GLU A 95 18.37 -0.53 11.47
CA GLU A 95 16.99 -0.28 11.91
C GLU A 95 16.25 -1.60 12.17
N SER A 96 15.34 -1.59 13.15
CA SER A 96 14.59 -2.78 13.54
C SER A 96 13.56 -3.19 12.48
N VAL A 97 13.31 -4.50 12.39
CA VAL A 97 12.31 -5.08 11.48
C VAL A 97 10.93 -4.46 11.69
N GLU A 98 10.53 -4.27 12.96
CA GLU A 98 9.22 -3.70 13.29
C GLU A 98 9.07 -2.26 12.80
N ARG A 99 10.14 -1.45 12.91
CA ARG A 99 10.10 -0.05 12.42
C ARG A 99 10.10 0.04 10.91
N LYS A 100 10.86 -0.83 10.22
CA LYS A 100 10.81 -0.94 8.76
C LYS A 100 9.42 -1.33 8.27
N LEU A 101 8.82 -2.36 8.89
CA LEU A 101 7.48 -2.82 8.58
C LEU A 101 6.44 -1.72 8.81
N ALA A 102 6.52 -1.01 9.95
CA ALA A 102 5.64 0.10 10.27
C ALA A 102 5.76 1.25 9.27
N ALA A 103 6.99 1.67 8.96
CA ALA A 103 7.23 2.73 7.99
C ALA A 103 6.68 2.36 6.60
N GLY A 104 6.97 1.14 6.13
CA GLY A 104 6.43 0.65 4.86
C GLY A 104 4.90 0.66 4.83
N ALA A 105 4.24 0.10 5.85
CA ALA A 105 2.79 0.02 5.91
C ALA A 105 2.11 1.41 5.98
N VAL A 106 2.64 2.32 6.81
CA VAL A 106 2.12 3.69 6.93
C VAL A 106 2.32 4.47 5.63
N LYS A 107 3.50 4.36 5.00
CA LYS A 107 3.77 5.07 3.74
C LYS A 107 3.01 4.48 2.55
N THR A 108 2.73 3.20 2.56
CA THR A 108 1.80 2.58 1.59
C THR A 108 0.41 3.23 1.68
N PHE A 109 -0.12 3.42 2.89
CA PHE A 109 -1.40 4.12 3.08
C PHE A 109 -1.35 5.55 2.58
N GLU A 110 -0.32 6.33 2.95
CA GLU A 110 -0.16 7.73 2.51
C GLU A 110 -0.09 7.84 0.98
N ALA A 111 0.66 6.95 0.31
CA ALA A 111 0.74 6.92 -1.13
C ALA A 111 -0.63 6.58 -1.76
N PHE A 112 -1.33 5.54 -1.28
CA PHE A 112 -2.68 5.24 -1.79
C PHE A 112 -3.69 6.39 -1.61
N VAL A 113 -3.54 7.23 -0.58
CA VAL A 113 -4.36 8.45 -0.43
C VAL A 113 -4.12 9.41 -1.59
N ILE A 114 -2.86 9.59 -2.00
CA ILE A 114 -2.51 10.44 -3.15
C ILE A 114 -3.08 9.84 -4.43
N PHE A 115 -2.85 8.54 -4.67
CA PHE A 115 -3.37 7.84 -5.84
C PHE A 115 -4.89 7.96 -5.97
N GLN A 116 -5.61 7.78 -4.85
CA GLN A 116 -7.07 7.93 -4.84
C GLN A 116 -7.52 9.32 -5.28
N GLN A 117 -6.81 10.38 -4.88
CA GLN A 117 -7.12 11.74 -5.29
C GLN A 117 -6.89 11.98 -6.78
N GLN A 118 -5.86 11.36 -7.35
CA GLN A 118 -5.56 11.44 -8.78
C GLN A 118 -6.62 10.74 -9.64
N VAL A 119 -7.11 9.57 -9.19
CA VAL A 119 -8.12 8.79 -9.93
C VAL A 119 -9.56 9.23 -9.66
N ASP A 120 -9.79 10.13 -8.71
CA ASP A 120 -11.10 10.73 -8.39
C ASP A 120 -11.07 12.27 -8.45
N PRO A 121 -10.73 12.87 -9.60
CA PRO A 121 -10.58 14.33 -9.72
C PRO A 121 -11.89 15.08 -9.48
N GLU A 122 -13.03 14.42 -9.63
CA GLU A 122 -14.36 14.99 -9.34
C GLU A 122 -14.70 14.95 -7.84
N GLY A 123 -13.94 14.20 -7.04
CA GLY A 123 -14.11 14.06 -5.60
C GLY A 123 -15.38 13.30 -5.21
N LYS A 124 -15.78 12.32 -6.00
CA LYS A 124 -16.95 11.46 -5.72
C LYS A 124 -16.85 10.79 -4.35
N TYR A 125 -15.65 10.40 -3.96
CA TYR A 125 -15.36 9.71 -2.70
C TYR A 125 -14.68 10.59 -1.64
N ALA A 126 -14.64 11.91 -1.83
CA ALA A 126 -13.90 12.84 -0.96
C ALA A 126 -14.31 12.75 0.53
N ASP A 127 -15.63 12.65 0.83
CA ASP A 127 -16.12 12.52 2.21
C ASP A 127 -15.75 11.15 2.84
N GLU A 128 -15.64 10.11 2.03
CA GLU A 128 -15.20 8.80 2.49
C GLU A 128 -13.71 8.79 2.74
N LEU A 129 -12.93 9.33 1.82
CA LEU A 129 -11.49 9.52 1.95
C LEU A 129 -11.14 10.29 3.23
N GLN A 130 -11.86 11.39 3.52
CA GLN A 130 -11.67 12.17 4.75
C GLN A 130 -11.90 11.31 6.00
N ARG A 131 -12.99 10.51 6.03
CA ARG A 131 -13.27 9.62 7.17
C ARG A 131 -12.21 8.54 7.37
N VAL A 132 -11.70 7.97 6.28
CA VAL A 132 -10.61 6.98 6.33
C VAL A 132 -9.36 7.62 6.92
N PHE A 133 -9.01 8.81 6.47
CA PHE A 133 -7.85 9.55 6.94
C PHE A 133 -7.97 9.95 8.43
N ASP A 134 -9.13 10.48 8.85
CA ASP A 134 -9.38 10.83 10.24
C ASP A 134 -9.31 9.58 11.16
N SER A 135 -9.81 8.44 10.68
CA SER A 135 -9.72 7.17 11.39
C SER A 135 -8.28 6.69 11.53
N PHE A 136 -7.50 6.79 10.44
CA PHE A 136 -6.08 6.44 10.45
C PHE A 136 -5.32 7.26 11.51
N LEU A 137 -5.47 8.58 11.50
CA LEU A 137 -4.81 9.46 12.47
C LEU A 137 -5.20 9.13 13.91
N ALA A 138 -6.50 8.97 14.17
CA ALA A 138 -7.00 8.67 15.52
C ALA A 138 -6.50 7.31 16.05
N ASN A 139 -6.19 6.36 15.17
CA ASN A 139 -5.63 5.07 15.56
C ASN A 139 -4.10 5.12 15.66
N ASP A 140 -3.44 5.90 14.81
CA ASP A 140 -1.98 6.08 14.84
C ASP A 140 -1.54 6.77 16.14
N GLU A 141 -2.29 7.78 16.60
CA GLU A 141 -2.06 8.43 17.91
C GLU A 141 -2.18 7.46 19.12
N LYS A 142 -2.90 6.35 18.97
CA LYS A 142 -3.08 5.33 20.00
C LYS A 142 -2.08 4.18 19.88
N ALA A 143 -1.46 4.03 18.72
CA ALA A 143 -0.48 2.98 18.46
C ALA A 143 0.88 3.38 19.04
N GLU A 144 1.13 3.02 20.31
CA GLU A 144 2.38 3.33 21.00
C GLU A 144 3.58 2.53 20.46
N GLU A 145 3.33 1.38 19.83
CA GLU A 145 4.35 0.46 19.33
C GLU A 145 4.35 0.39 17.79
N ALA A 146 5.52 0.14 17.20
CA ALA A 146 5.69 0.02 15.76
C ALA A 146 4.76 -1.05 15.13
N LYS A 147 4.52 -2.17 15.80
CA LYS A 147 3.58 -3.19 15.33
C LYS A 147 2.15 -2.66 15.20
N GLY A 148 1.68 -1.89 16.17
CA GLY A 148 0.36 -1.25 16.10
C GLY A 148 0.27 -0.26 14.95
N GLN A 149 1.32 0.50 14.67
CA GLN A 149 1.40 1.40 13.52
C GLN A 149 1.37 0.62 12.20
N ALA A 150 2.08 -0.51 12.11
CA ALA A 150 2.04 -1.38 10.93
C ALA A 150 0.63 -1.95 10.68
N VAL A 151 -0.04 -2.43 11.73
CA VAL A 151 -1.44 -2.91 11.65
C VAL A 151 -2.35 -1.79 11.17
N ASN A 152 -2.24 -0.60 11.74
CA ASN A 152 -3.03 0.58 11.37
C ASN A 152 -2.80 0.96 9.90
N GLY A 153 -1.55 0.99 9.45
CA GLY A 153 -1.17 1.29 8.07
C GLY A 153 -1.78 0.31 7.07
N LEU A 154 -1.60 -1.00 7.27
CA LEU A 154 -2.17 -2.03 6.39
C LEU A 154 -3.70 -2.04 6.41
N TYR A 155 -4.32 -1.91 7.60
CA TYR A 155 -5.77 -1.84 7.72
C TYR A 155 -6.36 -0.71 6.87
N HIS A 156 -5.80 0.49 6.97
CA HIS A 156 -6.29 1.64 6.22
C HIS A 156 -5.90 1.59 4.74
N SER A 157 -4.78 0.91 4.39
CA SER A 157 -4.43 0.60 2.99
C SER A 157 -5.49 -0.29 2.32
N VAL A 158 -6.03 -1.29 3.02
CA VAL A 158 -7.15 -2.10 2.52
C VAL A 158 -8.38 -1.23 2.24
N ILE A 159 -8.74 -0.36 3.19
CA ILE A 159 -9.93 0.49 3.05
C ILE A 159 -9.77 1.46 1.88
N ILE A 160 -8.65 2.17 1.78
CA ILE A 160 -8.43 3.14 0.70
C ILE A 160 -8.36 2.44 -0.67
N THR A 161 -7.72 1.28 -0.77
CA THR A 161 -7.68 0.50 -2.02
C THR A 161 -9.07 0.02 -2.43
N SER A 162 -9.97 -0.28 -1.47
CA SER A 162 -11.38 -0.57 -1.79
C SER A 162 -12.12 0.62 -2.37
N VAL A 163 -11.79 1.85 -1.93
CA VAL A 163 -12.33 3.10 -2.51
C VAL A 163 -11.84 3.28 -3.94
N ILE A 164 -10.53 3.08 -4.16
CA ILE A 164 -9.89 3.11 -5.49
C ILE A 164 -10.57 2.09 -6.42
N ALA A 165 -10.68 0.83 -6.00
CA ALA A 165 -11.31 -0.23 -6.77
C ALA A 165 -12.76 0.11 -7.18
N ARG A 166 -13.55 0.70 -6.28
CA ARG A 166 -14.92 1.15 -6.58
C ARG A 166 -14.93 2.31 -7.57
N GLY A 167 -13.92 3.18 -7.53
CA GLY A 167 -13.74 4.26 -8.50
C GLY A 167 -13.61 3.73 -9.93
N PHE A 168 -12.91 2.62 -10.12
CA PHE A 168 -12.73 1.97 -11.41
C PHE A 168 -13.87 1.02 -11.82
N CYS A 169 -14.80 0.67 -10.92
CA CYS A 169 -15.87 -0.28 -11.22
C CYS A 169 -16.77 0.20 -12.37
N LYS A 170 -16.90 -0.63 -13.41
CA LYS A 170 -17.72 -0.37 -14.58
C LYS A 170 -19.21 -0.71 -14.39
N ASN A 171 -19.54 -1.45 -13.34
CA ASN A 171 -20.92 -1.87 -13.05
C ASN A 171 -21.14 -2.17 -11.56
N GLN A 172 -22.43 -2.19 -11.14
CA GLN A 172 -22.83 -2.45 -9.76
C GLN A 172 -22.48 -3.87 -9.24
N GLY A 173 -22.27 -4.84 -10.13
CA GLY A 173 -21.88 -6.20 -9.74
C GLY A 173 -20.47 -6.23 -9.18
N MET A 174 -19.54 -5.56 -9.86
CA MET A 174 -18.14 -5.41 -9.41
C MET A 174 -18.08 -4.64 -8.08
N GLU A 175 -18.81 -3.53 -7.97
CA GLU A 175 -18.86 -2.73 -6.74
C GLU A 175 -19.37 -3.55 -5.54
N LYS A 176 -20.39 -4.42 -5.74
CA LYS A 176 -20.88 -5.32 -4.70
C LYS A 176 -19.85 -6.35 -4.26
N GLN A 177 -19.02 -6.86 -5.17
CA GLN A 177 -17.96 -7.80 -4.84
C GLN A 177 -16.88 -7.12 -3.97
N ILE A 178 -16.43 -5.91 -4.35
CA ILE A 178 -15.49 -5.12 -3.54
C ILE A 178 -16.06 -4.84 -2.14
N ASN A 179 -17.30 -4.41 -2.05
CA ASN A 179 -17.95 -4.15 -0.76
C ASN A 179 -18.07 -5.41 0.09
N ALA A 180 -18.39 -6.56 -0.50
CA ALA A 180 -18.48 -7.84 0.22
C ALA A 180 -17.12 -8.28 0.79
N GLU A 181 -16.04 -8.08 0.03
CA GLU A 181 -14.67 -8.35 0.50
C GLU A 181 -14.28 -7.44 1.66
N LEU A 182 -14.55 -6.14 1.55
CA LEU A 182 -14.32 -5.18 2.64
C LEU A 182 -15.14 -5.50 3.89
N GLU A 183 -16.39 -5.92 3.75
CA GLU A 183 -17.22 -6.36 4.87
C GLU A 183 -16.67 -7.63 5.52
N ALA A 184 -16.16 -8.58 4.74
CA ALA A 184 -15.52 -9.79 5.25
C ALA A 184 -14.26 -9.45 6.06
N PHE A 185 -13.42 -8.58 5.55
CA PHE A 185 -12.24 -8.05 6.24
C PHE A 185 -12.62 -7.39 7.58
N ASN A 186 -13.55 -6.46 7.57
CA ASN A 186 -14.01 -5.76 8.78
C ASN A 186 -14.64 -6.70 9.83
N ARG A 187 -15.27 -7.80 9.40
CA ARG A 187 -15.79 -8.83 10.33
C ARG A 187 -14.67 -9.64 10.95
N ALA A 188 -13.66 -10.01 10.17
CA ALA A 188 -12.52 -10.77 10.65
C ALA A 188 -11.68 -9.95 11.64
N ASP A 189 -11.45 -8.67 11.36
CA ASP A 189 -10.72 -7.74 12.23
C ASP A 189 -11.45 -7.53 13.60
N LYS A 190 -12.77 -7.41 13.60
CA LYS A 190 -13.59 -7.24 14.83
C LYS A 190 -13.59 -8.44 15.76
N SER A 191 -13.03 -9.56 15.40
CA SER A 191 -13.05 -10.77 16.25
C SER A 191 -12.34 -10.59 17.59
N GLY A 192 -11.50 -9.57 17.76
CA GLY A 192 -10.91 -9.13 19.04
C GLY A 192 -10.00 -10.15 19.72
N THR A 193 -9.69 -11.24 19.02
CA THR A 193 -8.87 -12.35 19.50
C THR A 193 -7.60 -12.58 18.69
N SER A 194 -7.42 -11.80 17.61
CA SER A 194 -6.28 -11.94 16.72
C SER A 194 -5.05 -11.24 17.31
N SER A 195 -3.88 -11.88 17.19
CA SER A 195 -2.61 -11.22 17.46
C SER A 195 -2.32 -10.14 16.41
N ASP A 196 -1.42 -9.19 16.70
CA ASP A 196 -0.97 -8.19 15.72
C ASP A 196 -0.46 -8.85 14.44
N MET A 197 0.22 -10.00 14.55
CA MET A 197 0.71 -10.75 13.40
C MET A 197 -0.44 -11.30 12.54
N ASP A 198 -1.52 -11.80 13.15
CA ASP A 198 -2.70 -12.25 12.40
C ASP A 198 -3.40 -11.10 11.70
N GLN A 199 -3.44 -9.92 12.34
CA GLN A 199 -4.01 -8.70 11.75
C GLN A 199 -3.16 -8.19 10.59
N LEU A 200 -1.83 -8.19 10.73
CA LEU A 200 -0.90 -7.84 9.66
C LEU A 200 -1.06 -8.78 8.46
N ARG A 201 -1.08 -10.09 8.70
CA ARG A 201 -1.28 -11.10 7.66
C ARG A 201 -2.63 -10.91 6.97
N LEU A 202 -3.72 -10.76 7.73
CA LEU A 202 -5.06 -10.54 7.18
C LEU A 202 -5.13 -9.25 6.37
N GLY A 203 -4.49 -8.18 6.84
CA GLY A 203 -4.39 -6.91 6.14
C GLY A 203 -3.67 -7.05 4.80
N ALA A 204 -2.50 -7.69 4.77
CA ALA A 204 -1.71 -7.90 3.56
C ALA A 204 -2.43 -8.81 2.55
N GLU A 205 -3.03 -9.93 3.02
CA GLU A 205 -3.84 -10.83 2.19
C GLU A 205 -5.02 -10.10 1.54
N THR A 206 -5.76 -9.30 2.33
CA THR A 206 -6.92 -8.56 1.80
C THR A 206 -6.49 -7.44 0.86
N LEU A 207 -5.37 -6.75 1.17
CA LEU A 207 -4.79 -5.75 0.28
C LEU A 207 -4.42 -6.37 -1.08
N PHE A 208 -3.79 -7.55 -1.09
CA PHE A 208 -3.48 -8.27 -2.32
C PHE A 208 -4.75 -8.57 -3.14
N ARG A 209 -5.83 -9.04 -2.50
CA ARG A 209 -7.11 -9.29 -3.19
C ARG A 209 -7.71 -8.02 -3.77
N MET A 210 -7.63 -6.89 -3.06
CA MET A 210 -8.10 -5.60 -3.55
C MET A 210 -7.28 -5.12 -4.75
N LEU A 211 -5.95 -5.25 -4.70
CA LEU A 211 -5.06 -4.92 -5.82
C LEU A 211 -5.31 -5.81 -7.03
N THR A 212 -5.51 -7.13 -6.81
CA THR A 212 -5.92 -8.07 -7.87
C THR A 212 -7.23 -7.64 -8.55
N ALA A 213 -8.19 -7.18 -7.75
CA ALA A 213 -9.45 -6.66 -8.29
C ALA A 213 -9.22 -5.38 -9.12
N VAL A 214 -8.38 -4.44 -8.65
CA VAL A 214 -8.01 -3.22 -9.40
C VAL A 214 -7.34 -3.59 -10.73
N ALA A 215 -6.32 -4.45 -10.70
CA ALA A 215 -5.63 -4.92 -11.91
C ALA A 215 -6.61 -5.53 -12.92
N SER A 216 -7.49 -6.43 -12.46
CA SER A 216 -8.50 -7.09 -13.31
C SER A 216 -9.55 -6.13 -13.88
N ILE A 217 -9.88 -5.03 -13.16
CA ILE A 217 -10.82 -4.02 -13.65
C ILE A 217 -10.17 -3.14 -14.72
N LEU A 218 -8.91 -2.78 -14.53
CA LEU A 218 -8.13 -1.95 -15.45
C LEU A 218 -7.80 -2.71 -16.72
N ASP A 219 -7.35 -3.97 -16.63
CA ASP A 219 -7.04 -4.83 -17.78
C ASP A 219 -8.30 -5.18 -18.59
N SER A 220 -8.86 -4.15 -19.24
CA SER A 220 -10.04 -4.31 -20.09
C SER A 220 -9.77 -5.07 -21.38
N SER A 221 -8.51 -5.18 -21.77
CA SER A 221 -8.03 -5.88 -22.97
C SER A 221 -7.75 -7.35 -22.72
N GLY A 222 -7.57 -7.75 -21.47
CA GLY A 222 -7.15 -9.09 -21.04
C GLY A 222 -5.69 -9.43 -21.37
N ILE A 223 -4.86 -8.41 -21.64
CA ILE A 223 -3.44 -8.63 -21.99
C ILE A 223 -2.67 -9.20 -20.80
N TYR A 224 -2.98 -8.74 -19.60
CA TYR A 224 -2.31 -9.17 -18.37
C TYR A 224 -3.07 -10.24 -17.57
N SER A 225 -4.22 -10.69 -18.06
CA SER A 225 -5.09 -11.62 -17.31
C SER A 225 -4.39 -12.93 -16.93
N ASP A 226 -3.54 -13.47 -17.80
CA ASP A 226 -2.78 -14.70 -17.52
C ASP A 226 -1.70 -14.43 -16.45
N GLU A 227 -1.00 -13.30 -16.50
CA GLU A 227 0.00 -12.92 -15.51
C GLU A 227 -0.65 -12.65 -14.13
N VAL A 228 -1.80 -11.95 -14.09
CA VAL A 228 -2.57 -11.72 -12.86
C VAL A 228 -3.00 -13.06 -12.25
N HIS A 229 -3.45 -13.99 -13.09
CA HIS A 229 -3.88 -15.32 -12.64
C HIS A 229 -2.70 -16.12 -12.09
N GLU A 230 -1.59 -16.20 -12.82
CA GLU A 230 -0.39 -16.91 -12.41
C GLU A 230 0.20 -16.36 -11.11
N LEU A 231 0.32 -15.03 -10.97
CA LEU A 231 0.77 -14.40 -9.73
C LEU A 231 -0.16 -14.76 -8.57
N SER A 232 -1.48 -14.72 -8.80
CA SER A 232 -2.46 -15.07 -7.77
C SER A 232 -2.33 -16.52 -7.34
N GLU A 233 -2.28 -17.48 -8.27
CA GLU A 233 -2.11 -18.90 -7.97
C GLU A 233 -0.82 -19.16 -7.19
N ASN A 234 0.30 -18.58 -7.63
CA ASN A 234 1.60 -18.75 -6.96
C ASN A 234 1.57 -18.20 -5.53
N THR A 235 0.99 -17.03 -5.31
CA THR A 235 0.89 -16.39 -3.98
C THR A 235 0.01 -17.23 -3.04
N TYR A 236 -1.14 -17.72 -3.51
CA TYR A 236 -2.02 -18.57 -2.71
C TYR A 236 -1.38 -19.94 -2.42
N THR A 237 -0.73 -20.57 -3.40
CA THR A 237 -0.05 -21.85 -3.22
C THR A 237 1.05 -21.73 -2.16
N ALA A 238 1.89 -20.70 -2.23
CA ALA A 238 2.93 -20.47 -1.25
C ALA A 238 2.36 -20.20 0.17
N ASP A 239 1.20 -19.56 0.29
CA ASP A 239 0.51 -19.35 1.57
C ASP A 239 -0.03 -20.69 2.15
N GLU A 240 -0.57 -21.58 1.31
CA GLU A 240 -1.09 -22.87 1.73
C GLU A 240 0.01 -23.85 2.15
N GLU A 241 1.18 -23.77 1.54
CA GLU A 241 2.32 -24.67 1.80
C GLU A 241 3.09 -24.32 3.08
N ASN A 242 2.85 -23.15 3.69
CA ASN A 242 3.59 -22.71 4.86
C ASN A 242 2.66 -22.20 5.98
N ASP A 243 2.80 -22.76 7.18
CA ASP A 243 1.98 -22.39 8.34
C ASP A 243 2.54 -21.20 9.16
N ASP A 244 3.78 -20.75 8.88
CA ASP A 244 4.38 -19.60 9.59
C ASP A 244 3.66 -18.30 9.21
N PRO A 245 3.01 -17.61 10.15
CA PRO A 245 2.27 -16.39 9.87
C PRO A 245 3.17 -15.24 9.38
N THR A 246 4.46 -15.23 9.75
CA THR A 246 5.43 -14.23 9.29
C THR A 246 5.80 -14.48 7.82
N TYR A 247 5.97 -15.74 7.44
CA TYR A 247 6.18 -16.13 6.04
C TYR A 247 4.98 -15.72 5.18
N LYS A 248 3.75 -16.03 5.65
CA LYS A 248 2.54 -15.64 4.96
C LYS A 248 2.45 -14.11 4.78
N LEU A 249 2.79 -13.34 5.81
CA LEU A 249 2.87 -11.88 5.71
C LEU A 249 3.84 -11.43 4.62
N ALA A 250 5.07 -11.96 4.60
CA ALA A 250 6.07 -11.64 3.59
C ALA A 250 5.58 -11.98 2.18
N ASN A 251 5.04 -13.19 2.00
CA ASN A 251 4.50 -13.66 0.73
C ASN A 251 3.38 -12.75 0.19
N TRP A 252 2.41 -12.34 1.05
CA TRP A 252 1.35 -11.44 0.65
C TRP A 252 1.85 -10.04 0.30
N LEU A 253 2.83 -9.51 1.05
CA LEU A 253 3.42 -8.21 0.74
C LEU A 253 4.18 -8.23 -0.59
N TYR A 254 4.91 -9.30 -0.89
CA TYR A 254 5.58 -9.48 -2.18
C TYR A 254 4.56 -9.57 -3.32
N GLY A 255 3.50 -10.35 -3.14
CA GLY A 255 2.37 -10.37 -4.06
C GLY A 255 1.78 -8.98 -4.31
N CYS A 256 1.63 -8.15 -3.27
CA CYS A 256 1.16 -6.77 -3.40
C CYS A 256 2.12 -5.91 -4.25
N VAL A 257 3.45 -6.04 -4.07
CA VAL A 257 4.44 -5.31 -4.88
C VAL A 257 4.27 -5.63 -6.36
N TYR A 258 4.28 -6.92 -6.71
CA TYR A 258 4.12 -7.36 -8.11
C TYR A 258 2.77 -6.97 -8.69
N MET A 259 1.67 -7.06 -7.91
CA MET A 259 0.35 -6.66 -8.38
C MET A 259 0.26 -5.16 -8.63
N THR A 260 0.91 -4.33 -7.80
CA THR A 260 0.97 -2.88 -7.98
C THR A 260 1.82 -2.52 -9.21
N GLU A 261 2.90 -3.24 -9.48
CA GLU A 261 3.70 -3.08 -10.70
C GLU A 261 2.86 -3.37 -11.95
N MET A 262 2.05 -4.42 -11.95
CA MET A 262 1.13 -4.73 -13.06
C MET A 262 0.10 -3.62 -13.28
N ILE A 263 -0.44 -3.04 -12.20
CA ILE A 263 -1.32 -1.86 -12.26
C ILE A 263 -0.58 -0.67 -12.89
N ALA A 264 0.67 -0.43 -12.51
CA ALA A 264 1.47 0.66 -13.05
C ALA A 264 1.74 0.49 -14.55
N ARG A 265 2.02 -0.74 -15.01
CA ARG A 265 2.16 -1.05 -16.45
C ARG A 265 0.86 -0.75 -17.23
N GLU A 266 -0.29 -1.13 -16.68
CA GLU A 266 -1.58 -0.92 -17.34
C GLU A 266 -1.95 0.57 -17.43
N ILE A 267 -1.64 1.36 -16.40
CA ILE A 267 -1.90 2.81 -16.39
C ILE A 267 -0.91 3.58 -17.25
N GLY A 268 0.35 3.12 -17.33
CA GLY A 268 1.42 3.76 -18.11
C GLY A 268 1.43 3.41 -19.59
N ALA A 269 0.62 2.44 -20.03
CA ALA A 269 0.50 2.00 -21.44
C ALA A 269 -0.54 2.83 -22.20
#